data_000ab5acdeae2f41fde44042478985ef
#
_entry.id   000ab5acdeae2f41fde44042478985ef
#
_cell.length_a   1.000
_cell.length_b   1.000
_cell.length_c   1.000
_cell.angle_alpha   90.00
_cell.angle_beta   90.00
_cell.angle_gamma   90.00
#
_symmetry.space_group_name_H-M   'P 1'
#
loop_
_entity.id
_entity.type
_entity.pdbx_description
1 polymer ?
#
loop_
_entity_poly.entity_id
_entity_poly.type
_entity_poly.pdbx_seq_one_letter_code
_entity_poly.pdbx_strand_id
1 'polypeptide(L)'
;MKKIKFQDTSFRDGFQSIFGARVFAKDFMPAVEAACKAGITHFEAGGGARFQALYQNCGEDAFDMMDEFRRVVGPNVRLQTLARGINVVALAPQPRDMIKLHADMF
;
A
#
# COMPACT_ATOMS: atom_id res chain seq x y z
N MET A 1 15.07 28.00 0.38
CA MET A 1 15.33 26.69 1.02
C MET A 1 14.48 25.62 0.33
N LYS A 2 15.11 24.53 -0.09
CA LYS A 2 14.36 23.39 -0.67
C LYS A 2 13.51 22.72 0.41
N LYS A 3 12.22 22.55 0.14
CA LYS A 3 11.36 21.72 1.00
C LYS A 3 11.60 20.26 0.70
N ILE A 4 11.93 19.49 1.72
CA ILE A 4 12.05 18.03 1.64
C ILE A 4 10.71 17.43 2.06
N LYS A 5 10.25 16.42 1.32
CA LYS A 5 9.06 15.66 1.64
C LYS A 5 9.49 14.25 2.02
N PHE A 6 8.84 13.72 3.05
CA PHE A 6 9.05 12.35 3.50
C PHE A 6 7.87 11.49 3.07
N GLN A 7 8.16 10.27 2.66
CA GLN A 7 7.15 9.26 2.42
C GLN A 7 7.14 8.29 3.59
N ASP A 8 5.98 8.09 4.16
CA ASP A 8 5.78 7.08 5.21
C ASP A 8 5.55 5.71 4.58
N THR A 9 6.44 4.77 4.84
CA THR A 9 6.37 3.39 4.34
C THR A 9 5.94 2.39 5.42
N SER A 10 5.59 2.85 6.60
CA SER A 10 5.23 2.00 7.75
C SER A 10 4.10 1.03 7.43
N PHE A 11 3.09 1.50 6.71
CA PHE A 11 1.88 0.75 6.43
C PHE A 11 2.00 -0.24 5.27
N ARG A 12 3.12 -0.24 4.58
CA ARG A 12 3.46 -1.24 3.57
C ARG A 12 4.72 -2.00 3.95
N ASP A 13 5.86 -1.36 3.94
CA ASP A 13 7.15 -2.02 4.21
C ASP A 13 7.32 -2.39 5.68
N GLY A 14 6.93 -1.51 6.58
CA GLY A 14 6.96 -1.78 8.01
C GLY A 14 6.09 -2.98 8.38
N PHE A 15 4.88 -3.07 7.86
CA PHE A 15 3.99 -4.21 8.08
C PHE A 15 4.54 -5.50 7.51
N GLN A 16 5.13 -5.43 6.32
CA GLN A 16 5.73 -6.60 5.68
C GLN A 16 6.92 -7.12 6.49
N SER A 17 7.74 -6.22 7.01
CA SER A 17 8.96 -6.56 7.75
C SER A 17 8.70 -7.15 9.13
N ILE A 18 7.64 -6.68 9.82
CA ILE A 18 7.36 -7.03 11.22
C ILE A 18 6.25 -8.07 11.33
N PHE A 19 5.15 -7.88 10.58
CA PHE A 19 3.93 -8.70 10.71
C PHE A 19 3.66 -9.60 9.51
N GLY A 20 4.59 -9.71 8.56
CA GLY A 20 4.34 -10.41 7.30
C GLY A 20 3.16 -9.82 6.52
N ALA A 21 2.91 -8.52 6.67
CA ALA A 21 1.80 -7.78 6.10
C ALA A 21 0.39 -8.25 6.56
N ARG A 22 0.30 -9.03 7.63
CA ARG A 22 -0.96 -9.60 8.14
C ARG A 22 -1.63 -8.65 9.13
N VAL A 23 -2.05 -7.48 8.66
CA VAL A 23 -2.68 -6.45 9.48
C VAL A 23 -4.03 -6.07 8.86
N PHE A 24 -5.08 -6.12 9.65
CA PHE A 24 -6.42 -5.72 9.21
C PHE A 24 -6.51 -4.21 9.00
N ALA A 25 -7.26 -3.79 7.99
CA ALA A 25 -7.43 -2.37 7.67
C ALA A 25 -7.96 -1.58 8.87
N LYS A 26 -8.96 -2.09 9.57
CA LYS A 26 -9.55 -1.45 10.75
C LYS A 26 -8.54 -1.15 11.87
N ASP A 27 -7.49 -1.98 11.97
CA ASP A 27 -6.54 -1.88 13.08
C ASP A 27 -5.49 -0.80 12.84
N PHE A 28 -5.17 -0.49 11.58
CA PHE A 28 -4.14 0.50 11.28
C PHE A 28 -4.67 1.85 10.77
N MET A 29 -5.91 1.93 10.31
CA MET A 29 -6.47 3.19 9.79
C MET A 29 -6.42 4.34 10.81
N PRO A 30 -6.63 4.13 12.12
CA PRO A 30 -6.44 5.19 13.10
C PRO A 30 -5.00 5.73 13.14
N ALA A 31 -4.00 4.88 12.93
CA ALA A 31 -2.60 5.30 12.86
C ALA A 31 -2.31 6.11 11.58
N VAL A 32 -2.92 5.73 10.45
CA VAL A 32 -2.85 6.51 9.21
C VAL A 32 -3.44 7.91 9.42
N GLU A 33 -4.58 7.99 10.06
CA GLU A 33 -5.22 9.27 10.38
C GLU A 33 -4.33 10.14 11.24
N ALA A 34 -3.74 9.57 12.28
CA ALA A 34 -2.83 10.28 13.17
C ALA A 34 -1.58 10.79 12.43
N ALA A 35 -0.99 9.96 11.57
CA ALA A 35 0.15 10.36 10.75
C ALA A 35 -0.21 11.49 9.77
N CYS A 36 -1.38 11.43 9.18
CA CYS A 36 -1.89 12.47 8.29
C CYS A 36 -2.08 13.79 9.05
N LYS A 37 -2.67 13.75 10.24
CA LYS A 37 -2.83 14.93 11.11
C LYS A 37 -1.49 15.50 11.58
N ALA A 38 -0.47 14.66 11.72
CA ALA A 38 0.89 15.10 12.07
C ALA A 38 1.64 15.77 10.91
N GLY A 39 1.07 15.79 9.71
CA GLY A 39 1.63 16.49 8.56
C GLY A 39 2.27 15.61 7.49
N ILE A 40 2.15 14.30 7.59
CA ILE A 40 2.61 13.39 6.52
C ILE A 40 1.70 13.55 5.30
N THR A 41 2.29 13.80 4.14
CA THR A 41 1.58 14.05 2.88
C THR A 41 1.80 12.99 1.82
N HIS A 42 2.67 12.02 2.08
CA HIS A 42 3.01 10.95 1.14
C HIS A 42 3.05 9.63 1.90
N PHE A 43 2.24 8.67 1.47
CA PHE A 43 2.20 7.34 2.05
C PHE A 43 2.45 6.29 0.97
N GLU A 44 3.21 5.26 1.33
CA GLU A 44 3.24 4.01 0.60
C GLU A 44 2.12 3.12 1.16
N ALA A 45 1.00 3.09 0.44
CA ALA A 45 -0.24 2.51 0.96
C ALA A 45 -0.40 1.02 0.65
N GLY A 46 0.35 0.50 -0.33
CA GLY A 46 0.21 -0.89 -0.71
C GLY A 46 1.27 -1.38 -1.68
N GLY A 47 1.13 -2.62 -2.05
CA GLY A 47 2.01 -3.33 -2.97
C GLY A 47 1.57 -4.77 -3.08
N GLY A 48 2.18 -5.54 -4.00
CA GLY A 48 1.74 -6.90 -4.30
C GLY A 48 1.67 -7.80 -3.08
N ALA A 49 2.73 -7.85 -2.27
CA ALA A 49 2.78 -8.68 -1.07
C ALA A 49 1.75 -8.24 -0.01
N ARG A 50 1.56 -6.93 0.15
CA ARG A 50 0.55 -6.39 1.07
C ARG A 50 -0.86 -6.77 0.64
N PHE A 51 -1.17 -6.62 -0.64
CA PHE A 51 -2.47 -6.97 -1.21
C PHE A 51 -2.74 -8.47 -1.11
N GLN A 52 -1.72 -9.29 -1.39
CA GLN A 52 -1.83 -10.74 -1.26
C GLN A 52 -2.09 -11.16 0.19
N ALA A 53 -1.39 -10.59 1.15
CA ALA A 53 -1.58 -10.91 2.56
C ALA A 53 -2.96 -10.47 3.06
N LEU A 54 -3.47 -9.32 2.61
CA LEU A 54 -4.85 -8.90 2.91
C LEU A 54 -5.86 -9.94 2.46
N TYR A 55 -5.75 -10.37 1.22
CA TYR A 55 -6.69 -11.34 0.65
C TYR A 55 -6.57 -12.71 1.32
N GLN A 56 -5.37 -13.27 1.37
CA GLN A 56 -5.15 -14.66 1.81
C GLN A 56 -5.20 -14.84 3.32
N ASN A 57 -4.70 -13.88 4.08
CA ASN A 57 -4.57 -14.01 5.54
C ASN A 57 -5.61 -13.22 6.31
N CYS A 58 -6.06 -12.09 5.78
CA CYS A 58 -7.02 -11.22 6.46
C CYS A 58 -8.44 -11.34 5.89
N GLY A 59 -8.61 -11.96 4.71
CA GLY A 59 -9.90 -12.05 4.04
C GLY A 59 -10.46 -10.70 3.59
N GLU A 60 -9.58 -9.72 3.35
CA GLU A 60 -9.96 -8.36 2.96
C GLU A 60 -9.62 -8.09 1.50
N ASP A 61 -10.44 -7.26 0.86
CA ASP A 61 -10.20 -6.78 -0.51
C ASP A 61 -9.22 -5.61 -0.51
N ALA A 62 -8.23 -5.67 -1.41
CA ALA A 62 -7.22 -4.63 -1.52
C ALA A 62 -7.78 -3.30 -2.03
N PHE A 63 -8.77 -3.34 -2.92
CA PHE A 63 -9.40 -2.13 -3.43
C PHE A 63 -10.21 -1.43 -2.32
N ASP A 64 -10.97 -2.18 -1.54
CA ASP A 64 -11.69 -1.64 -0.39
C ASP A 64 -10.74 -1.01 0.62
N MET A 65 -9.61 -1.64 0.90
CA MET A 65 -8.58 -1.09 1.78
C MET A 65 -8.01 0.21 1.21
N MET A 66 -7.73 0.27 -0.09
CA MET A 66 -7.20 1.48 -0.73
C MET A 66 -8.22 2.62 -0.73
N ASP A 67 -9.49 2.32 -0.96
CA ASP A 67 -10.57 3.29 -0.89
C ASP A 67 -10.71 3.85 0.53
N GLU A 68 -10.65 2.99 1.55
CA GLU A 68 -10.68 3.43 2.94
C GLU A 68 -9.45 4.27 3.29
N PHE A 69 -8.27 3.87 2.82
CA PHE A 69 -7.05 4.67 3.02
C PHE A 69 -7.23 6.06 2.42
N ARG A 70 -7.75 6.15 1.19
CA ARG A 70 -8.03 7.42 0.53
C ARG A 70 -9.06 8.25 1.30
N ARG A 71 -10.10 7.61 1.81
CA ARG A 71 -11.13 8.28 2.62
C ARG A 71 -10.53 8.90 3.88
N VAL A 72 -9.64 8.18 4.56
CA VAL A 72 -9.02 8.63 5.82
C VAL A 72 -8.06 9.80 5.60
N VAL A 73 -7.23 9.75 4.56
CA VAL A 73 -6.22 10.79 4.32
C VAL A 73 -6.73 11.98 3.51
N GLY A 74 -7.83 11.81 2.80
CA GLY A 74 -8.40 12.86 1.96
C GLY A 74 -7.73 13.00 0.58
N PRO A 75 -8.19 13.98 -0.23
CA PRO A 75 -7.78 14.09 -1.64
C PRO A 75 -6.38 14.68 -1.84
N ASN A 76 -5.84 15.38 -0.86
CA ASN A 76 -4.58 16.14 -1.01
C ASN A 76 -3.33 15.35 -0.63
N VAL A 77 -3.49 14.17 -0.07
CA VAL A 77 -2.38 13.28 0.32
C VAL A 77 -2.06 12.36 -0.86
N ARG A 78 -0.77 12.18 -1.13
CA ARG A 78 -0.32 11.30 -2.19
C ARG A 78 -0.18 9.88 -1.67
N LEU A 79 -0.80 8.94 -2.38
CA LEU A 79 -0.68 7.53 -2.14
C LEU A 79 0.16 6.90 -3.22
N GLN A 80 1.09 6.05 -2.81
CA GLN A 80 1.95 5.29 -3.70
C GLN A 80 1.79 3.82 -3.41
N THR A 81 1.87 3.01 -4.44
CA THR A 81 1.97 1.56 -4.33
C THR A 81 3.28 1.08 -4.93
N LEU A 82 3.81 -0.01 -4.39
CA LEU A 82 5.00 -0.64 -4.91
C LEU A 82 4.62 -1.75 -5.87
N ALA A 83 5.01 -1.62 -7.12
CA ALA A 83 4.91 -2.67 -8.12
C ALA A 83 6.28 -3.24 -8.42
N ARG A 84 6.38 -4.57 -8.50
CA ARG A 84 7.56 -5.21 -9.05
C ARG A 84 7.46 -5.28 -10.57
N GLY A 85 8.60 -5.31 -11.26
CA GLY A 85 8.63 -5.43 -12.71
C GLY A 85 8.20 -6.82 -13.19
N ILE A 86 9.15 -7.58 -13.70
CA ILE A 86 8.89 -8.92 -14.25
C ILE A 86 8.51 -9.92 -13.16
N ASN A 87 9.13 -9.81 -12.00
CA ASN A 87 8.89 -10.71 -10.87
C ASN A 87 7.90 -10.04 -9.91
N VAL A 88 6.70 -10.57 -9.87
CA VAL A 88 5.70 -10.16 -8.89
C VAL A 88 5.84 -10.94 -7.59
N VAL A 89 4.82 -10.96 -6.76
CA VAL A 89 4.83 -11.52 -5.40
C VAL A 89 5.37 -12.96 -5.34
N ALA A 90 5.11 -13.78 -6.34
CA ALA A 90 5.57 -15.17 -6.40
C ALA A 90 7.06 -15.32 -6.78
N LEU A 91 7.75 -14.22 -7.06
CA LEU A 91 9.15 -14.19 -7.52
C LEU A 91 9.38 -15.00 -8.80
N ALA A 92 8.33 -15.20 -9.58
CA ALA A 92 8.37 -15.89 -10.88
C ALA A 92 8.13 -14.90 -12.02
N PRO A 93 8.74 -15.12 -13.19
CA PRO A 93 8.45 -14.30 -14.36
C PRO A 93 6.97 -14.35 -14.74
N GLN A 94 6.42 -13.22 -15.14
CA GLN A 94 5.02 -13.10 -15.53
C GLN A 94 4.88 -12.94 -17.04
N PRO A 95 3.82 -13.48 -17.65
CA PRO A 95 3.50 -13.20 -19.05
C PRO A 95 3.30 -11.71 -19.32
N ARG A 96 3.56 -11.28 -20.55
CA ARG A 96 3.48 -9.86 -20.93
C ARG A 96 2.11 -9.24 -20.69
N ASP A 97 1.07 -9.98 -21.02
CA ASP A 97 -0.32 -9.54 -20.84
C ASP A 97 -0.67 -9.35 -19.37
N MET A 98 -0.14 -10.19 -18.48
CA MET A 98 -0.29 -10.02 -17.04
C MET A 98 0.44 -8.79 -16.52
N ILE A 99 1.65 -8.53 -17.02
CA ILE A 99 2.41 -7.32 -16.66
C ILE A 99 1.66 -6.07 -17.11
N LYS A 100 1.11 -6.10 -18.34
CA LYS A 100 0.31 -4.99 -18.86
C LYS A 100 -0.94 -4.75 -18.01
N LEU A 101 -1.67 -5.82 -17.70
CA LEU A 101 -2.86 -5.73 -16.85
C LEU A 101 -2.50 -5.14 -15.48
N HIS A 102 -1.41 -5.58 -14.89
CA HIS A 102 -0.92 -5.06 -13.61
C HIS A 102 -0.67 -3.55 -13.68
N ALA A 103 0.02 -3.09 -14.73
CA ALA A 103 0.28 -1.67 -14.93
C ALA A 103 -1.00 -0.86 -15.15
N ASP A 104 -1.95 -1.42 -15.89
CA ASP A 104 -3.24 -0.76 -16.17
C ASP A 104 -4.11 -0.62 -14.90
N MET A 105 -3.94 -1.52 -13.91
CA MET A 105 -4.69 -1.50 -12.65
C MET A 105 -4.08 -0.57 -11.59
N PHE A 106 -2.82 -0.21 -11.72
CA PHE A 106 -2.17 0.73 -10.83
C PHE A 106 -2.29 2.16 -11.35
#